data_0e2744d533baacbeff2d26cf394123f5
#
_entry.id   0e2744d533baacbeff2d26cf394123f5
#
_cell.length_a   1.000
_cell.length_b   1.000
_cell.length_c   1.000
_cell.angle_alpha   90.00
_cell.angle_beta   90.00
_cell.angle_gamma   90.00
#
_symmetry.space_group_name_H-M   'P 1'
#
loop_
_entity.id
_entity.type
_entity.pdbx_description
1 polymer ?
#
loop_
_entity_poly.entity_id
_entity_poly.type
_entity_poly.pdbx_seq_one_letter_code
_entity_poly.pdbx_strand_id
1 'polypeptide(L)'
;DILNEGVDIVEVNQVIMLRPTQSPIVFIQQLGRGLRKAENKEYVVILDFIGNYNNNFMIPVALSGDRTYNADTIRKYVISGNNTIPGASTVHFDEIAKEKIFNSIDKIRGMKAIIRESYISLKNRIGRIPLLYDFYEQGEIDPLVIIKEYKTYWQFLEAVETGKDSCKLNDQEKLILEYLSKTILSGVRPSELCILKEFLDKDTISTSDVRRELEYEYDYFITDQEVEESVKVLQGHFVSKDDEYQKYKFMNILCHNGERTMRSVEAYQRCLQNEEFNAQIRDIIKVGLARYKDKYTKGKSEDTPFVLYEKYSRRDVSLLMNCGKDLSSTMYGMSRIGDDVFIFITYHKEEAEEGKNYADGKPDYADVFEDNLIFKWDSQIGKDNSSPYMQKVLTAPRKHLLVKKSDAETGFYYMGQFDIVESADSQKEDNNGKMKPIAKVTMKMHHPVREDLLRYLQSNISKENEAV
;
A
#
# COMPACT_ATOMS: atom_id res chain seq x y z
N ASP A 1 -1.45 31.33 -20.15
CA ASP A 1 -2.61 30.41 -20.38
C ASP A 1 -2.60 29.75 -21.77
N ILE A 2 -1.64 30.09 -22.63
CA ILE A 2 -1.52 29.50 -23.98
C ILE A 2 -1.33 27.97 -23.91
N LEU A 3 -0.70 27.44 -22.87
CA LEU A 3 -0.52 25.99 -22.68
C LEU A 3 -1.71 25.28 -22.03
N ASN A 4 -2.78 25.99 -21.63
CA ASN A 4 -3.93 25.36 -20.99
C ASN A 4 -4.93 24.80 -21.99
N GLU A 5 -5.12 25.42 -23.14
CA GLU A 5 -6.08 24.96 -24.17
C GLU A 5 -5.59 25.21 -25.59
N GLY A 6 -5.68 24.21 -26.45
CA GLY A 6 -5.74 24.34 -27.91
C GLY A 6 -4.45 24.65 -28.66
N VAL A 7 -3.34 24.97 -28.02
CA VAL A 7 -2.08 25.30 -28.71
C VAL A 7 -1.15 24.10 -28.69
N ASP A 8 -0.73 23.69 -29.86
CA ASP A 8 0.22 22.60 -30.09
C ASP A 8 1.51 23.18 -30.71
N ILE A 9 2.49 23.51 -29.89
CA ILE A 9 3.80 23.96 -30.33
C ILE A 9 4.81 22.86 -29.97
N VAL A 10 5.06 21.99 -30.93
CA VAL A 10 5.97 20.83 -30.75
C VAL A 10 7.45 21.22 -30.61
N GLU A 11 7.83 22.37 -31.09
CA GLU A 11 9.22 22.85 -31.14
C GLU A 11 9.71 23.53 -29.86
N VAL A 12 8.84 23.65 -28.84
CA VAL A 12 9.18 24.26 -27.54
C VAL A 12 10.26 23.45 -26.85
N ASN A 13 11.38 24.06 -26.54
CA ASN A 13 12.52 23.49 -25.81
C ASN A 13 12.66 24.02 -24.36
N GLN A 14 11.89 25.05 -24.00
CA GLN A 14 11.83 25.60 -22.65
C GLN A 14 10.40 26.00 -22.27
N VAL A 15 9.96 25.58 -21.08
CA VAL A 15 8.65 25.92 -20.51
C VAL A 15 8.86 26.56 -19.14
N ILE A 16 8.26 27.70 -18.90
CA ILE A 16 8.28 28.39 -17.59
C ILE A 16 6.84 28.40 -17.05
N MET A 17 6.62 27.75 -15.91
CA MET A 17 5.34 27.64 -15.25
C MET A 17 5.25 28.68 -14.13
N LEU A 18 4.63 29.82 -14.41
CA LEU A 18 4.48 30.94 -13.47
C LEU A 18 3.17 30.89 -12.66
N ARG A 19 2.19 30.15 -13.17
CA ARG A 19 0.86 30.06 -12.55
C ARG A 19 0.66 28.70 -11.92
N PRO A 20 0.39 28.65 -10.60
CA PRO A 20 0.13 27.39 -9.91
C PRO A 20 -1.12 26.69 -10.46
N THR A 21 -1.05 25.38 -10.63
CA THR A 21 -2.20 24.52 -10.88
C THR A 21 -2.63 23.88 -9.56
N GLN A 22 -3.94 23.63 -9.41
CA GLN A 22 -4.47 23.01 -8.19
C GLN A 22 -4.68 21.50 -8.34
N SER A 23 -4.43 20.96 -9.54
CA SER A 23 -4.67 19.55 -9.88
C SER A 23 -3.40 18.88 -10.43
N PRO A 24 -2.97 17.72 -9.89
CA PRO A 24 -1.88 16.92 -10.42
C PRO A 24 -2.07 16.58 -11.89
N ILE A 25 -3.31 16.26 -12.30
CA ILE A 25 -3.63 15.89 -13.69
C ILE A 25 -3.43 17.07 -14.63
N VAL A 26 -3.90 18.26 -14.26
CA VAL A 26 -3.71 19.48 -15.06
C VAL A 26 -2.22 19.79 -15.20
N PHE A 27 -1.45 19.63 -14.12
CA PHE A 27 -0.01 19.79 -14.15
C PHE A 27 0.66 18.85 -15.17
N ILE A 28 0.35 17.55 -15.12
CA ILE A 28 0.87 16.56 -16.07
C ILE A 28 0.43 16.85 -17.50
N GLN A 29 -0.81 17.30 -17.72
CA GLN A 29 -1.27 17.70 -19.06
C GLN A 29 -0.49 18.90 -19.62
N GLN A 30 -0.20 19.90 -18.80
CA GLN A 30 0.63 21.05 -19.19
C GLN A 30 2.06 20.62 -19.52
N LEU A 31 2.67 19.74 -18.70
CA LEU A 31 3.97 19.14 -18.98
C LEU A 31 3.96 18.37 -20.30
N GLY A 32 2.96 17.52 -20.51
CA GLY A 32 2.84 16.68 -21.70
C GLY A 32 2.81 17.48 -23.01
N ARG A 33 2.25 18.69 -23.02
CA ARG A 33 2.28 19.58 -24.20
C ARG A 33 3.67 20.06 -24.51
N GLY A 34 4.47 20.40 -23.49
CA GLY A 34 5.90 20.77 -23.67
C GLY A 34 6.79 19.59 -24.04
N LEU A 35 6.45 18.36 -23.64
CA LEU A 35 7.24 17.14 -23.85
C LEU A 35 7.01 16.47 -25.20
N ARG A 36 6.21 17.04 -26.11
CA ARG A 36 5.99 16.49 -27.44
C ARG A 36 7.29 16.43 -28.24
N LYS A 37 7.46 15.32 -28.97
CA LYS A 37 8.63 15.10 -29.83
C LYS A 37 8.53 15.95 -31.10
N ALA A 38 9.64 16.57 -31.47
CA ALA A 38 9.82 17.25 -32.74
C ALA A 38 11.18 16.86 -33.35
N GLU A 39 11.32 17.03 -34.65
CA GLU A 39 12.58 16.84 -35.35
C GLU A 39 13.64 17.82 -34.80
N ASN A 40 14.84 17.34 -34.48
CA ASN A 40 15.92 18.11 -33.85
C ASN A 40 15.67 18.58 -32.39
N LYS A 41 14.68 18.04 -31.70
CA LYS A 41 14.41 18.34 -30.29
C LYS A 41 14.91 17.20 -29.39
N GLU A 42 16.06 17.40 -28.75
CA GLU A 42 16.70 16.39 -27.89
C GLU A 42 16.12 16.40 -26.48
N TYR A 43 15.80 17.57 -25.91
CA TYR A 43 15.28 17.74 -24.57
C TYR A 43 14.38 18.98 -24.42
N VAL A 44 13.66 19.06 -23.32
CA VAL A 44 12.91 20.24 -22.88
C VAL A 44 13.30 20.58 -21.46
N VAL A 45 13.58 21.83 -21.19
CA VAL A 45 13.80 22.37 -19.84
C VAL A 45 12.48 22.93 -19.32
N ILE A 46 12.04 22.47 -18.17
CA ILE A 46 10.84 22.94 -17.50
C ILE A 46 11.23 23.59 -16.18
N LEU A 47 10.89 24.86 -16.01
CA LEU A 47 11.10 25.62 -14.79
C LEU A 47 9.75 25.88 -14.13
N ASP A 48 9.54 25.35 -12.93
CA ASP A 48 8.34 25.55 -12.14
C ASP A 48 8.66 26.30 -10.83
N PHE A 49 7.89 27.35 -10.56
CA PHE A 49 8.03 28.16 -9.37
C PHE A 49 7.10 27.64 -8.24
N ILE A 50 7.45 26.50 -7.64
CA ILE A 50 6.69 25.82 -6.61
C ILE A 50 6.29 26.74 -5.46
N GLY A 51 7.08 27.76 -5.15
CA GLY A 51 6.78 28.70 -4.09
C GLY A 51 5.46 29.47 -4.19
N ASN A 52 4.82 29.44 -5.33
CA ASN A 52 3.54 30.09 -5.59
C ASN A 52 2.31 29.19 -5.36
N TYR A 53 2.51 27.94 -5.00
CA TYR A 53 1.43 26.97 -4.79
C TYR A 53 0.96 27.00 -3.31
N ASN A 54 -0.36 26.94 -3.11
CA ASN A 54 -0.93 26.77 -1.78
C ASN A 54 -0.67 25.35 -1.22
N ASN A 55 -0.62 24.35 -2.11
CA ASN A 55 -0.40 22.95 -1.81
C ASN A 55 0.84 22.44 -2.56
N ASN A 56 2.03 22.80 -2.09
CA ASN A 56 3.29 22.50 -2.78
C ASN A 56 3.56 21.01 -2.94
N PHE A 57 2.97 20.15 -2.10
CA PHE A 57 3.08 18.70 -2.20
C PHE A 57 2.39 18.11 -3.45
N MET A 58 1.51 18.86 -4.12
CA MET A 58 0.83 18.38 -5.33
C MET A 58 1.78 18.11 -6.50
N ILE A 59 2.89 18.82 -6.58
CA ILE A 59 3.88 18.64 -7.65
C ILE A 59 4.58 17.28 -7.54
N PRO A 60 5.20 16.90 -6.40
CA PRO A 60 5.74 15.55 -6.26
C PRO A 60 4.67 14.44 -6.39
N VAL A 61 3.43 14.65 -5.94
CA VAL A 61 2.33 13.71 -6.20
C VAL A 61 2.10 13.52 -7.69
N ALA A 62 1.99 14.61 -8.44
CA ALA A 62 1.80 14.59 -9.89
C ALA A 62 2.94 13.85 -10.62
N LEU A 63 4.19 14.16 -10.25
CA LEU A 63 5.38 13.61 -10.90
C LEU A 63 5.67 12.16 -10.52
N SER A 64 5.39 11.76 -9.26
CA SER A 64 5.57 10.38 -8.81
C SER A 64 4.48 9.43 -9.28
N GLY A 65 3.31 9.96 -9.65
CA GLY A 65 2.12 9.16 -9.92
C GLY A 65 1.52 8.50 -8.68
N ASP A 66 2.02 8.81 -7.47
CA ASP A 66 1.48 8.30 -6.22
C ASP A 66 0.21 9.06 -5.84
N ARG A 67 -0.92 8.35 -5.83
CA ARG A 67 -2.24 8.87 -5.51
C ARG A 67 -2.69 8.56 -4.09
N THR A 68 -1.79 8.04 -3.26
CA THR A 68 -2.09 7.71 -1.86
C THR A 68 -2.03 8.92 -0.95
N TYR A 69 -1.41 10.01 -1.41
CA TYR A 69 -1.11 11.21 -0.60
C TYR A 69 -0.36 10.87 0.70
N ASN A 70 0.37 9.78 0.69
CA ASN A 70 1.16 9.37 1.83
C ASN A 70 2.37 10.30 1.97
N ALA A 71 2.48 10.96 3.13
CA ALA A 71 3.54 11.92 3.40
C ALA A 71 4.95 11.33 3.16
N ASP A 72 5.17 10.09 3.57
CA ASP A 72 6.48 9.44 3.43
C ASP A 72 6.79 9.08 1.99
N THR A 73 5.79 8.70 1.20
CA THR A 73 5.99 8.44 -0.24
C THR A 73 6.33 9.72 -0.98
N ILE A 74 5.67 10.83 -0.63
CA ILE A 74 5.95 12.15 -1.21
C ILE A 74 7.37 12.60 -0.80
N ARG A 75 7.74 12.50 0.48
CA ARG A 75 9.09 12.81 0.96
C ARG A 75 10.15 11.96 0.27
N LYS A 76 9.89 10.63 0.15
CA LYS A 76 10.78 9.72 -0.59
C LYS A 76 11.04 10.23 -2.00
N TYR A 77 9.99 10.59 -2.72
CA TYR A 77 10.13 11.09 -4.09
C TYR A 77 10.97 12.37 -4.16
N VAL A 78 10.73 13.33 -3.24
CA VAL A 78 11.48 14.59 -3.19
C VAL A 78 12.97 14.37 -2.85
N ILE A 79 13.27 13.42 -1.94
CA ILE A 79 14.64 13.08 -1.54
C ILE A 79 15.38 12.28 -2.62
N SER A 80 14.72 11.27 -3.18
CA SER A 80 15.32 10.36 -4.18
C SER A 80 15.57 11.05 -5.54
N GLY A 81 14.80 12.11 -5.83
CA GLY A 81 14.99 12.96 -6.99
C GLY A 81 15.00 12.18 -8.31
N ASN A 82 16.10 12.31 -9.03
CA ASN A 82 16.27 11.92 -10.43
C ASN A 82 16.13 10.41 -10.75
N ASN A 83 16.14 9.52 -9.75
CA ASN A 83 16.24 8.08 -10.00
C ASN A 83 14.87 7.37 -10.17
N THR A 84 13.76 8.10 -10.07
CA THR A 84 12.42 7.54 -10.08
C THR A 84 11.66 7.72 -11.40
N ILE A 85 12.18 8.53 -12.32
CA ILE A 85 11.55 8.77 -13.63
C ILE A 85 12.17 7.85 -14.66
N PRO A 86 11.36 7.04 -15.38
CA PRO A 86 11.89 6.20 -16.46
C PRO A 86 12.51 7.03 -17.59
N GLY A 87 13.67 6.60 -18.09
CA GLY A 87 14.34 7.22 -19.22
C GLY A 87 15.39 8.26 -18.84
N ALA A 88 15.67 9.19 -19.74
CA ALA A 88 16.70 10.23 -19.58
C ALA A 88 16.20 11.51 -18.89
N SER A 89 14.97 11.48 -18.34
CA SER A 89 14.37 12.63 -17.65
C SER A 89 14.91 12.77 -16.23
N THR A 90 15.14 14.01 -15.81
CA THR A 90 15.59 14.33 -14.44
C THR A 90 14.67 15.38 -13.82
N VAL A 91 14.42 15.27 -12.51
CA VAL A 91 13.72 16.28 -11.71
C VAL A 91 14.63 16.74 -10.58
N HIS A 92 14.77 18.05 -10.44
CA HIS A 92 15.53 18.66 -9.37
C HIS A 92 14.63 19.62 -8.57
N PHE A 93 14.58 19.42 -7.26
CA PHE A 93 13.96 20.35 -6.32
C PHE A 93 15.08 21.13 -5.63
N ASP A 94 15.04 22.45 -5.69
CA ASP A 94 15.95 23.27 -4.87
C ASP A 94 15.59 23.18 -3.38
N GLU A 95 16.47 23.64 -2.49
CA GLU A 95 16.26 23.52 -1.04
C GLU A 95 15.03 24.29 -0.56
N ILE A 96 14.74 25.46 -1.14
CA ILE A 96 13.56 26.27 -0.80
C ILE A 96 12.27 25.53 -1.22
N ALA A 97 12.29 24.88 -2.40
CA ALA A 97 11.18 24.07 -2.88
C ALA A 97 10.96 22.84 -1.97
N LYS A 98 12.02 22.14 -1.57
CA LYS A 98 11.94 21.01 -0.64
C LYS A 98 11.33 21.42 0.69
N GLU A 99 11.82 22.49 1.30
CA GLU A 99 11.29 23.04 2.56
C GLU A 99 9.79 23.36 2.44
N LYS A 100 9.38 24.08 1.39
CA LYS A 100 7.97 24.41 1.16
C LYS A 100 7.10 23.17 0.94
N ILE A 101 7.61 22.15 0.24
CA ILE A 101 6.92 20.88 0.04
C ILE A 101 6.75 20.19 1.39
N PHE A 102 7.81 20.05 2.21
CA PHE A 102 7.75 19.39 3.51
C PHE A 102 6.80 20.11 4.47
N ASN A 103 6.90 21.42 4.58
CA ASN A 103 5.97 22.25 5.37
C ASN A 103 4.51 22.11 4.91
N SER A 104 4.29 21.90 3.62
CA SER A 104 2.97 21.68 3.03
C SER A 104 2.45 20.27 3.36
N ILE A 105 3.31 19.24 3.34
CA ILE A 105 2.97 17.87 3.73
C ILE A 105 2.54 17.82 5.19
N ASP A 106 3.27 18.48 6.08
CA ASP A 106 2.97 18.49 7.52
C ASP A 106 1.65 19.22 7.84
N LYS A 107 1.23 20.09 6.94
CA LYS A 107 -0.06 20.81 7.00
C LYS A 107 -1.21 20.10 6.29
N ILE A 108 -1.05 18.89 5.76
CA ILE A 108 -2.15 18.12 5.17
C ILE A 108 -3.18 17.81 6.28
N ARG A 109 -3.99 18.82 6.58
CA ARG A 109 -5.15 18.71 7.48
C ARG A 109 -6.39 18.50 6.64
N GLY A 110 -7.07 17.36 6.87
CA GLY A 110 -8.36 17.13 6.24
C GLY A 110 -8.28 16.30 4.97
N MET A 111 -7.75 15.07 5.04
CA MET A 111 -7.83 14.10 3.93
C MET A 111 -9.24 14.03 3.34
N LYS A 112 -10.28 14.17 4.16
CA LYS A 112 -11.68 14.25 3.71
C LYS A 112 -11.95 15.41 2.73
N ALA A 113 -11.27 16.57 2.91
CA ALA A 113 -11.41 17.69 1.97
C ALA A 113 -10.77 17.37 0.62
N ILE A 114 -9.55 16.78 0.62
CA ILE A 114 -8.86 16.34 -0.61
C ILE A 114 -9.70 15.30 -1.36
N ILE A 115 -10.25 14.32 -0.66
CA ILE A 115 -11.14 13.30 -1.25
C ILE A 115 -12.35 13.98 -1.91
N ARG A 116 -12.97 14.95 -1.22
CA ARG A 116 -14.15 15.66 -1.74
C ARG A 116 -13.81 16.50 -2.98
N GLU A 117 -12.70 17.21 -2.98
CA GLU A 117 -12.23 17.97 -4.14
C GLU A 117 -11.94 17.06 -5.33
N SER A 118 -11.22 15.95 -5.12
CA SER A 118 -10.96 14.95 -6.15
C SER A 118 -12.25 14.33 -6.69
N TYR A 119 -13.23 14.08 -5.82
CA TYR A 119 -14.56 13.58 -6.23
C TYR A 119 -15.28 14.59 -7.15
N ILE A 120 -15.33 15.86 -6.75
CA ILE A 120 -16.00 16.91 -7.53
C ILE A 120 -15.32 17.08 -8.89
N SER A 121 -13.99 17.10 -8.91
CA SER A 121 -13.17 17.17 -10.13
C SER A 121 -13.49 16.01 -11.08
N LEU A 122 -13.46 14.78 -10.55
CA LEU A 122 -13.73 13.58 -11.34
C LEU A 122 -15.19 13.55 -11.83
N LYS A 123 -16.16 13.85 -10.95
CA LYS A 123 -17.60 13.92 -11.30
C LYS A 123 -17.88 14.89 -12.43
N ASN A 124 -17.28 16.10 -12.37
CA ASN A 124 -17.44 17.10 -13.42
C ASN A 124 -16.81 16.66 -14.74
N ARG A 125 -15.66 15.97 -14.68
CA ARG A 125 -14.95 15.51 -15.88
C ARG A 125 -15.70 14.38 -16.60
N ILE A 126 -16.28 13.41 -15.85
CA ILE A 126 -16.98 12.27 -16.45
C ILE A 126 -18.48 12.48 -16.63
N GLY A 127 -19.07 13.56 -16.07
CA GLY A 127 -20.48 13.94 -16.22
C GLY A 127 -21.48 13.06 -15.47
N ARG A 128 -21.03 12.19 -14.55
CA ARG A 128 -21.87 11.31 -13.72
C ARG A 128 -21.27 11.12 -12.35
N ILE A 129 -21.99 10.50 -11.43
CA ILE A 129 -21.41 10.04 -10.16
C ILE A 129 -20.31 9.02 -10.47
N PRO A 130 -19.07 9.27 -10.02
CA PRO A 130 -17.98 8.32 -10.18
C PRO A 130 -18.26 6.99 -9.48
N LEU A 131 -17.80 5.89 -10.04
CA LEU A 131 -17.59 4.62 -9.36
C LEU A 131 -16.23 4.61 -8.67
N LEU A 132 -16.01 3.71 -7.75
CA LEU A 132 -14.69 3.54 -7.11
C LEU A 132 -13.61 3.17 -8.14
N TYR A 133 -14.01 2.42 -9.18
CA TYR A 133 -13.13 2.09 -10.30
C TYR A 133 -12.73 3.32 -11.15
N ASP A 134 -13.61 4.33 -11.30
CA ASP A 134 -13.24 5.56 -11.99
C ASP A 134 -12.11 6.32 -11.28
N PHE A 135 -12.10 6.29 -9.95
CA PHE A 135 -10.96 6.81 -9.16
C PHE A 135 -9.69 6.01 -9.41
N TYR A 136 -9.79 4.69 -9.52
CA TYR A 136 -8.65 3.86 -9.82
C TYR A 136 -8.07 4.14 -11.21
N GLU A 137 -8.92 4.22 -12.23
CA GLU A 137 -8.52 4.38 -13.63
C GLU A 137 -8.12 5.82 -13.97
N GLN A 138 -8.89 6.80 -13.53
CA GLN A 138 -8.78 8.19 -13.99
C GLN A 138 -8.69 9.21 -12.86
N GLY A 139 -8.82 8.80 -11.61
CA GLY A 139 -8.87 9.70 -10.46
C GLY A 139 -7.48 10.21 -10.03
N GLU A 140 -7.52 11.24 -9.23
CA GLU A 140 -6.35 11.88 -8.62
C GLU A 140 -5.99 11.24 -7.28
N ILE A 141 -6.88 10.38 -6.72
CA ILE A 141 -6.72 9.75 -5.41
C ILE A 141 -6.90 8.23 -5.52
N ASP A 142 -6.08 7.49 -4.75
CA ASP A 142 -6.22 6.03 -4.66
C ASP A 142 -7.53 5.66 -3.94
N PRO A 143 -8.36 4.75 -4.49
CA PRO A 143 -9.58 4.26 -3.86
C PRO A 143 -9.43 3.83 -2.39
N LEU A 144 -8.28 3.24 -2.02
CA LEU A 144 -8.03 2.80 -0.64
C LEU A 144 -7.96 3.96 0.35
N VAL A 145 -7.59 5.17 -0.09
CA VAL A 145 -7.62 6.36 0.76
C VAL A 145 -9.05 6.73 1.13
N ILE A 146 -9.98 6.63 0.17
CA ILE A 146 -11.42 6.86 0.41
C ILE A 146 -11.92 5.85 1.46
N ILE A 147 -11.60 4.57 1.28
CA ILE A 147 -12.03 3.51 2.19
C ILE A 147 -11.43 3.67 3.60
N LYS A 148 -10.19 4.12 3.69
CA LYS A 148 -9.55 4.40 4.99
C LYS A 148 -10.31 5.48 5.78
N GLU A 149 -10.81 6.51 5.11
CA GLU A 149 -11.49 7.65 5.74
C GLU A 149 -12.99 7.41 6.00
N TYR A 150 -13.65 6.61 5.14
CA TYR A 150 -15.11 6.44 5.15
C TYR A 150 -15.56 5.00 5.33
N LYS A 151 -14.65 4.02 5.48
CA LYS A 151 -14.88 2.57 5.60
C LYS A 151 -15.43 1.91 4.34
N THR A 152 -16.41 2.51 3.66
CA THR A 152 -16.97 2.04 2.40
C THR A 152 -17.16 3.20 1.42
N TYR A 153 -17.20 2.89 0.13
CA TYR A 153 -17.50 3.89 -0.89
C TYR A 153 -18.95 4.39 -0.78
N TRP A 154 -19.86 3.52 -0.40
CA TRP A 154 -21.25 3.91 -0.15
C TRP A 154 -21.39 4.96 0.97
N GLN A 155 -20.70 4.78 2.11
CA GLN A 155 -20.67 5.79 3.19
C GLN A 155 -20.06 7.12 2.74
N PHE A 156 -19.07 7.06 1.87
CA PHE A 156 -18.52 8.27 1.26
C PHE A 156 -19.57 8.98 0.41
N LEU A 157 -20.29 8.26 -0.48
CA LEU A 157 -21.35 8.84 -1.30
C LEU A 157 -22.46 9.44 -0.45
N GLU A 158 -22.89 8.79 0.64
CA GLU A 158 -23.85 9.37 1.58
C GLU A 158 -23.40 10.70 2.18
N ALA A 159 -22.09 10.84 2.44
CA ALA A 159 -21.51 12.05 3.03
C ALA A 159 -21.36 13.22 2.04
N VAL A 160 -21.26 12.95 0.72
CA VAL A 160 -20.98 13.99 -0.30
C VAL A 160 -22.16 14.29 -1.21
N GLU A 161 -23.07 13.35 -1.42
CA GLU A 161 -24.28 13.50 -2.24
C GLU A 161 -25.47 13.83 -1.34
N THR A 162 -25.78 15.13 -1.20
CA THR A 162 -26.96 15.60 -0.47
C THR A 162 -28.19 15.61 -1.40
N GLY A 163 -29.29 15.01 -0.98
CA GLY A 163 -30.59 15.16 -1.65
C GLY A 163 -31.00 14.03 -2.60
N LYS A 164 -30.33 12.89 -2.61
CA LYS A 164 -30.83 11.67 -3.25
C LYS A 164 -31.68 10.86 -2.27
N ASP A 165 -32.88 10.44 -2.72
CA ASP A 165 -33.50 9.20 -2.24
C ASP A 165 -32.60 8.03 -2.63
N SER A 166 -31.44 7.91 -1.93
CA SER A 166 -30.54 6.80 -2.11
C SER A 166 -31.25 5.53 -1.68
N CYS A 167 -31.24 4.53 -2.53
CA CYS A 167 -31.68 3.20 -2.18
C CYS A 167 -30.95 2.80 -0.88
N LYS A 168 -31.70 2.62 0.19
CA LYS A 168 -31.10 2.40 1.51
C LYS A 168 -30.57 0.98 1.58
N LEU A 169 -29.29 0.85 1.88
CA LEU A 169 -28.71 -0.45 2.22
C LEU A 169 -29.21 -0.89 3.60
N ASN A 170 -29.54 -2.16 3.72
CA ASN A 170 -29.83 -2.77 5.00
C ASN A 170 -28.54 -3.03 5.80
N ASP A 171 -28.65 -3.41 7.07
CA ASP A 171 -27.49 -3.57 7.95
C ASP A 171 -26.57 -4.72 7.50
N GLN A 172 -27.11 -5.78 6.90
CA GLN A 172 -26.32 -6.89 6.37
C GLN A 172 -25.51 -6.44 5.13
N GLU A 173 -26.11 -5.71 4.22
CA GLU A 173 -25.46 -5.15 3.05
C GLU A 173 -24.30 -4.21 3.43
N LYS A 174 -24.54 -3.31 4.40
CA LYS A 174 -23.49 -2.43 4.95
C LYS A 174 -22.34 -3.22 5.59
N LEU A 175 -22.66 -4.26 6.34
CA LEU A 175 -21.67 -5.11 6.99
C LEU A 175 -20.79 -5.84 5.97
N ILE A 176 -21.40 -6.40 4.92
CA ILE A 176 -20.67 -7.08 3.84
C ILE A 176 -19.75 -6.10 3.12
N LEU A 177 -20.27 -4.92 2.71
CA LEU A 177 -19.45 -3.91 2.04
C LEU A 177 -18.26 -3.44 2.90
N GLU A 178 -18.48 -3.21 4.21
CA GLU A 178 -17.40 -2.80 5.12
C GLU A 178 -16.32 -3.87 5.20
N TYR A 179 -16.70 -5.12 5.37
CA TYR A 179 -15.75 -6.22 5.46
C TYR A 179 -14.95 -6.42 4.17
N LEU A 180 -15.63 -6.49 3.03
CA LEU A 180 -14.98 -6.70 1.74
C LEU A 180 -14.07 -5.53 1.36
N SER A 181 -14.52 -4.29 1.57
CA SER A 181 -13.69 -3.10 1.34
C SER A 181 -12.40 -3.12 2.16
N LYS A 182 -12.49 -3.54 3.43
CA LYS A 182 -11.34 -3.65 4.33
C LYS A 182 -10.42 -4.82 3.99
N THR A 183 -10.96 -5.94 3.47
CA THR A 183 -10.23 -7.21 3.43
C THR A 183 -9.66 -7.51 2.06
N ILE A 184 -10.41 -7.28 0.97
CA ILE A 184 -10.03 -7.76 -0.37
C ILE A 184 -9.83 -6.66 -1.40
N LEU A 185 -10.29 -5.43 -1.14
CA LEU A 185 -10.19 -4.33 -2.11
C LEU A 185 -8.74 -3.96 -2.45
N SER A 186 -7.80 -4.21 -1.53
CA SER A 186 -6.36 -3.98 -1.80
C SER A 186 -5.85 -4.76 -3.01
N GLY A 187 -6.49 -5.87 -3.34
CA GLY A 187 -6.16 -6.69 -4.50
C GLY A 187 -4.83 -7.45 -4.37
N VAL A 188 -4.30 -7.64 -3.16
CA VAL A 188 -3.05 -8.40 -2.95
C VAL A 188 -3.18 -9.87 -3.36
N ARG A 189 -4.41 -10.41 -3.28
CA ARG A 189 -4.76 -11.77 -3.68
C ARG A 189 -6.06 -11.77 -4.50
N PRO A 190 -6.11 -12.46 -5.66
CA PRO A 190 -7.27 -12.42 -6.54
C PRO A 190 -8.35 -13.46 -6.22
N SER A 191 -8.08 -14.46 -5.39
CA SER A 191 -8.95 -15.63 -5.21
C SER A 191 -10.34 -15.30 -4.68
N GLU A 192 -10.44 -14.47 -3.62
CA GLU A 192 -11.74 -14.03 -3.09
C GLU A 192 -12.54 -13.22 -4.10
N LEU A 193 -11.84 -12.39 -4.87
CA LEU A 193 -12.44 -11.54 -5.90
C LEU A 193 -12.99 -12.36 -7.06
N CYS A 194 -12.29 -13.42 -7.49
CA CYS A 194 -12.77 -14.36 -8.50
C CYS A 194 -13.97 -15.16 -8.00
N ILE A 195 -13.95 -15.66 -6.76
CA ILE A 195 -15.09 -16.35 -6.16
C ILE A 195 -16.33 -15.45 -6.13
N LEU A 196 -16.17 -14.19 -5.69
CA LEU A 196 -17.28 -13.22 -5.67
C LEU A 196 -17.78 -12.89 -7.09
N LYS A 197 -16.88 -12.73 -8.05
CA LYS A 197 -17.19 -12.48 -9.45
C LYS A 197 -18.07 -13.57 -10.03
N GLU A 198 -17.71 -14.83 -9.82
CA GLU A 198 -18.49 -15.97 -10.27
C GLU A 198 -19.91 -16.00 -9.63
N PHE A 199 -20.04 -15.64 -8.35
CA PHE A 199 -21.33 -15.55 -7.66
C PHE A 199 -22.22 -14.37 -8.07
N LEU A 200 -21.75 -13.45 -8.90
CA LEU A 200 -22.61 -12.44 -9.49
C LEU A 200 -23.59 -13.01 -10.51
N ASP A 201 -23.18 -14.10 -11.17
CA ASP A 201 -23.93 -14.69 -12.31
C ASP A 201 -24.31 -16.16 -12.09
N LYS A 202 -23.77 -16.81 -11.04
CA LYS A 202 -23.99 -18.23 -10.72
C LYS A 202 -24.30 -18.43 -9.24
N ASP A 203 -25.23 -19.33 -8.95
CA ASP A 203 -25.55 -19.69 -7.56
C ASP A 203 -24.61 -20.76 -6.99
N THR A 204 -24.01 -21.57 -7.86
CA THR A 204 -23.10 -22.65 -7.49
C THR A 204 -21.88 -22.63 -8.40
N ILE A 205 -20.69 -22.76 -7.80
CA ILE A 205 -19.40 -22.80 -8.50
C ILE A 205 -18.55 -23.94 -7.96
N SER A 206 -17.60 -24.44 -8.77
CA SER A 206 -16.64 -25.46 -8.34
C SER A 206 -15.28 -24.85 -8.00
N THR A 207 -14.53 -25.50 -7.11
CA THR A 207 -13.13 -25.11 -6.82
C THR A 207 -12.26 -25.20 -8.07
N SER A 208 -12.53 -26.14 -8.96
CA SER A 208 -11.79 -26.31 -10.23
C SER A 208 -12.04 -25.15 -11.20
N ASP A 209 -13.26 -24.60 -11.25
CA ASP A 209 -13.55 -23.46 -12.11
C ASP A 209 -12.83 -22.18 -11.61
N VAL A 210 -12.86 -21.95 -10.30
CA VAL A 210 -12.13 -20.84 -9.66
C VAL A 210 -10.62 -20.96 -9.93
N ARG A 211 -10.03 -22.14 -9.74
CA ARG A 211 -8.60 -22.36 -10.01
C ARG A 211 -8.24 -22.12 -11.46
N ARG A 212 -9.05 -22.62 -12.38
CA ARG A 212 -8.82 -22.42 -13.82
C ARG A 212 -8.88 -20.94 -14.21
N GLU A 213 -9.84 -20.17 -13.67
CA GLU A 213 -9.92 -18.73 -13.90
C GLU A 213 -8.70 -18.00 -13.34
N LEU A 214 -8.30 -18.34 -12.12
CA LEU A 214 -7.13 -17.76 -11.47
C LEU A 214 -5.84 -18.03 -12.26
N GLU A 215 -5.63 -19.25 -12.72
CA GLU A 215 -4.48 -19.63 -13.52
C GLU A 215 -4.48 -18.89 -14.87
N TYR A 216 -5.61 -18.91 -15.58
CA TYR A 216 -5.66 -18.43 -16.96
C TYR A 216 -5.69 -16.90 -17.08
N GLU A 217 -6.46 -16.22 -16.19
CA GLU A 217 -6.68 -14.76 -16.26
C GLU A 217 -5.69 -13.96 -15.41
N TYR A 218 -5.09 -14.58 -14.38
CA TYR A 218 -4.33 -13.86 -13.36
C TYR A 218 -2.93 -14.44 -13.10
N ASP A 219 -2.54 -15.52 -13.80
CA ASP A 219 -1.26 -16.22 -13.57
C ASP A 219 -1.06 -16.53 -12.06
N TYR A 220 -2.15 -17.01 -11.44
CA TYR A 220 -2.20 -17.27 -10.01
C TYR A 220 -2.55 -18.73 -9.72
N PHE A 221 -1.55 -19.49 -9.28
CA PHE A 221 -1.65 -20.93 -9.05
C PHE A 221 -1.95 -21.19 -7.57
N ILE A 222 -3.05 -21.89 -7.30
CA ILE A 222 -3.44 -22.29 -5.95
C ILE A 222 -3.96 -23.72 -5.91
N THR A 223 -3.85 -24.33 -4.74
CA THR A 223 -4.39 -25.66 -4.43
C THR A 223 -5.86 -25.58 -4.04
N ASP A 224 -6.56 -26.72 -4.01
CA ASP A 224 -7.93 -26.78 -3.49
C ASP A 224 -8.00 -26.33 -2.02
N GLN A 225 -6.97 -26.64 -1.21
CA GLN A 225 -6.89 -26.20 0.18
C GLN A 225 -6.79 -24.67 0.31
N GLU A 226 -6.06 -24.02 -0.57
CA GLU A 226 -5.94 -22.55 -0.56
C GLU A 226 -7.24 -21.86 -1.03
N VAL A 227 -8.01 -22.51 -1.92
CA VAL A 227 -9.38 -22.06 -2.23
C VAL A 227 -10.25 -22.11 -0.96
N GLU A 228 -10.14 -23.17 -0.15
CA GLU A 228 -10.86 -23.30 1.11
C GLU A 228 -10.49 -22.17 2.10
N GLU A 229 -9.23 -21.75 2.17
CA GLU A 229 -8.86 -20.58 2.99
C GLU A 229 -9.50 -19.29 2.46
N SER A 230 -9.63 -19.13 1.15
CA SER A 230 -10.36 -18.00 0.56
C SER A 230 -11.86 -18.03 0.89
N VAL A 231 -12.46 -19.22 0.95
CA VAL A 231 -13.85 -19.41 1.42
C VAL A 231 -14.02 -18.92 2.86
N LYS A 232 -13.11 -19.30 3.77
CA LYS A 232 -13.14 -18.83 5.17
C LYS A 232 -13.04 -17.30 5.27
N VAL A 233 -12.23 -16.68 4.41
CA VAL A 233 -12.17 -15.21 4.32
C VAL A 233 -13.54 -14.65 3.98
N LEU A 234 -14.21 -15.17 2.94
CA LEU A 234 -15.53 -14.71 2.52
C LEU A 234 -16.66 -15.06 3.49
N GLN A 235 -16.42 -15.98 4.41
CA GLN A 235 -17.33 -16.27 5.53
C GLN A 235 -17.14 -15.33 6.74
N GLY A 236 -16.26 -14.33 6.66
CA GLY A 236 -16.03 -13.38 7.74
C GLY A 236 -15.05 -13.86 8.82
N HIS A 237 -14.33 -14.95 8.60
CA HIS A 237 -13.40 -15.51 9.58
C HIS A 237 -12.04 -14.80 9.60
N PHE A 238 -11.71 -14.02 8.58
CA PHE A 238 -10.41 -13.32 8.50
C PHE A 238 -10.40 -12.04 9.33
N VAL A 239 -10.28 -12.20 10.63
CA VAL A 239 -10.29 -11.14 11.64
C VAL A 239 -9.18 -11.35 12.66
N SER A 240 -8.73 -10.25 13.29
CA SER A 240 -7.60 -10.25 14.24
C SER A 240 -8.02 -10.34 15.70
N LYS A 241 -9.27 -9.97 16.03
CA LYS A 241 -9.80 -9.86 17.39
C LYS A 241 -11.18 -10.48 17.50
N ASP A 242 -11.53 -10.95 18.71
CA ASP A 242 -12.82 -11.55 18.99
C ASP A 242 -14.00 -10.59 18.74
N ASP A 243 -13.85 -9.30 19.04
CA ASP A 243 -14.89 -8.29 18.77
C ASP A 243 -15.19 -8.18 17.28
N GLU A 244 -14.16 -8.20 16.42
CA GLU A 244 -14.34 -8.23 14.97
C GLU A 244 -15.01 -9.52 14.52
N TYR A 245 -14.64 -10.67 15.11
CA TYR A 245 -15.28 -11.95 14.82
C TYR A 245 -16.77 -11.90 15.15
N GLN A 246 -17.13 -11.39 16.34
CA GLN A 246 -18.54 -11.25 16.72
C GLN A 246 -19.31 -10.34 15.75
N LYS A 247 -18.66 -9.32 15.22
CA LYS A 247 -19.27 -8.41 14.21
C LYS A 247 -19.53 -9.11 12.88
N TYR A 248 -18.57 -9.90 12.37
CA TYR A 248 -18.61 -10.43 11.00
C TYR A 248 -19.02 -11.89 10.90
N LYS A 249 -19.14 -12.65 11.98
CA LYS A 249 -19.48 -14.09 11.97
C LYS A 249 -20.84 -14.42 11.31
N PHE A 250 -21.71 -13.45 11.16
CA PHE A 250 -23.02 -13.61 10.48
C PHE A 250 -23.02 -13.10 9.05
N MET A 251 -21.85 -12.74 8.51
CA MET A 251 -21.71 -12.22 7.15
C MET A 251 -21.77 -13.33 6.10
N ASN A 252 -22.62 -14.28 6.20
CA ASN A 252 -22.68 -15.44 5.33
C ASN A 252 -22.87 -15.05 3.86
N ILE A 253 -21.80 -15.14 3.06
CA ILE A 253 -21.84 -14.95 1.61
C ILE A 253 -22.04 -16.28 0.90
N LEU A 254 -21.35 -17.33 1.38
CA LEU A 254 -21.30 -18.63 0.73
C LEU A 254 -21.24 -19.78 1.75
N CYS A 255 -21.62 -20.97 1.30
CA CYS A 255 -21.47 -22.23 2.03
C CYS A 255 -21.00 -23.34 1.11
N HIS A 256 -20.45 -24.40 1.70
CA HIS A 256 -20.13 -25.62 0.97
C HIS A 256 -21.40 -26.33 0.49
N ASN A 257 -21.33 -26.88 -0.71
CA ASN A 257 -22.37 -27.70 -1.31
C ASN A 257 -21.76 -29.01 -1.87
N GLY A 258 -21.03 -29.73 -1.03
CA GLY A 258 -20.23 -30.91 -1.36
C GLY A 258 -18.73 -30.66 -1.20
N GLU A 259 -17.89 -31.65 -1.51
CA GLU A 259 -16.45 -31.59 -1.26
C GLU A 259 -15.69 -30.55 -2.11
N ARG A 260 -16.20 -30.23 -3.30
CA ARG A 260 -15.51 -29.36 -4.27
C ARG A 260 -16.42 -28.30 -4.89
N THR A 261 -17.56 -28.06 -4.26
CA THR A 261 -18.54 -27.07 -4.75
C THR A 261 -18.94 -26.11 -3.65
N MET A 262 -19.12 -24.87 -4.04
CA MET A 262 -19.58 -23.78 -3.17
C MET A 262 -20.89 -23.22 -3.72
N ARG A 263 -21.75 -22.79 -2.84
CA ARG A 263 -23.01 -22.15 -3.17
C ARG A 263 -23.12 -20.81 -2.46
N SER A 264 -23.60 -19.78 -3.13
CA SER A 264 -24.00 -18.54 -2.48
C SER A 264 -25.23 -18.79 -1.58
N VAL A 265 -25.24 -18.19 -0.40
CA VAL A 265 -26.38 -18.32 0.50
C VAL A 265 -27.54 -17.43 0.04
N GLU A 266 -28.78 -17.85 0.28
CA GLU A 266 -29.99 -17.14 -0.11
C GLU A 266 -30.03 -15.68 0.41
N ALA A 267 -29.49 -15.45 1.62
CA ALA A 267 -29.41 -14.11 2.19
C ALA A 267 -28.52 -13.18 1.35
N TYR A 268 -27.38 -13.67 0.85
CA TYR A 268 -26.50 -12.91 -0.03
C TYR A 268 -27.11 -12.69 -1.42
N GLN A 269 -27.80 -13.72 -1.96
CA GLN A 269 -28.52 -13.59 -3.22
C GLN A 269 -29.61 -12.51 -3.15
N ARG A 270 -30.34 -12.43 -2.02
CA ARG A 270 -31.30 -11.34 -1.77
C ARG A 270 -30.63 -9.97 -1.71
N CYS A 271 -29.45 -9.85 -1.09
CA CYS A 271 -28.68 -8.61 -1.11
C CYS A 271 -28.30 -8.20 -2.54
N LEU A 272 -27.91 -9.14 -3.41
CA LEU A 272 -27.56 -8.87 -4.80
C LEU A 272 -28.74 -8.36 -5.65
N GLN A 273 -29.99 -8.56 -5.21
CA GLN A 273 -31.17 -7.98 -5.85
C GLN A 273 -31.31 -6.46 -5.60
N ASN A 274 -30.64 -5.93 -4.57
CA ASN A 274 -30.53 -4.50 -4.36
C ASN A 274 -29.50 -3.94 -5.37
N GLU A 275 -29.97 -3.14 -6.33
CA GLU A 275 -29.14 -2.60 -7.42
C GLU A 275 -27.92 -1.82 -6.90
N GLU A 276 -28.10 -1.01 -5.85
CA GLU A 276 -27.01 -0.22 -5.27
C GLU A 276 -25.95 -1.14 -4.63
N PHE A 277 -26.36 -2.13 -3.85
CA PHE A 277 -25.44 -3.11 -3.26
C PHE A 277 -24.70 -3.89 -4.35
N ASN A 278 -25.43 -4.38 -5.36
CA ASN A 278 -24.83 -5.11 -6.49
C ASN A 278 -23.78 -4.26 -7.22
N ALA A 279 -24.09 -2.99 -7.48
CA ALA A 279 -23.16 -2.06 -8.11
C ALA A 279 -21.88 -1.87 -7.27
N GLN A 280 -22.02 -1.71 -5.94
CA GLN A 280 -20.90 -1.58 -5.03
C GLN A 280 -20.02 -2.86 -5.00
N ILE A 281 -20.63 -4.04 -5.00
CA ILE A 281 -19.90 -5.33 -5.05
C ILE A 281 -19.13 -5.47 -6.36
N ARG A 282 -19.76 -5.19 -7.51
CA ARG A 282 -19.11 -5.22 -8.82
C ARG A 282 -17.91 -4.26 -8.88
N ASP A 283 -18.06 -3.10 -8.28
CA ASP A 283 -17.02 -2.08 -8.25
C ASP A 283 -15.83 -2.51 -7.37
N ILE A 284 -16.07 -3.07 -6.18
CA ILE A 284 -15.03 -3.67 -5.31
C ILE A 284 -14.25 -4.76 -6.06
N ILE A 285 -14.96 -5.68 -6.73
CA ILE A 285 -14.34 -6.75 -7.51
C ILE A 285 -13.46 -6.17 -8.62
N LYS A 286 -14.00 -5.23 -9.39
CA LYS A 286 -13.30 -4.62 -10.52
C LYS A 286 -12.03 -3.90 -10.09
N VAL A 287 -12.10 -3.10 -9.02
CA VAL A 287 -10.95 -2.39 -8.46
C VAL A 287 -9.90 -3.36 -7.94
N GLY A 288 -10.32 -4.35 -7.13
CA GLY A 288 -9.38 -5.32 -6.55
C GLY A 288 -8.64 -6.13 -7.62
N LEU A 289 -9.35 -6.63 -8.63
CA LEU A 289 -8.75 -7.41 -9.73
C LEU A 289 -7.83 -6.54 -10.62
N ALA A 290 -8.21 -5.29 -10.89
CA ALA A 290 -7.34 -4.37 -11.63
C ALA A 290 -6.04 -4.07 -10.85
N ARG A 291 -6.15 -3.80 -9.54
CA ARG A 291 -4.98 -3.60 -8.68
C ARG A 291 -4.07 -4.83 -8.65
N TYR A 292 -4.65 -6.04 -8.59
CA TYR A 292 -3.87 -7.26 -8.66
C TYR A 292 -3.06 -7.34 -9.95
N LYS A 293 -3.73 -7.14 -11.11
CA LYS A 293 -3.06 -7.18 -12.42
C LYS A 293 -1.93 -6.17 -12.55
N ASP A 294 -2.12 -4.96 -12.04
CA ASP A 294 -1.14 -3.89 -12.19
C ASP A 294 0.06 -4.03 -11.24
N LYS A 295 -0.17 -4.46 -9.99
CA LYS A 295 0.86 -4.41 -8.94
C LYS A 295 1.44 -5.76 -8.54
N TYR A 296 0.66 -6.84 -8.63
CA TYR A 296 1.02 -8.10 -7.98
C TYR A 296 1.24 -9.27 -8.94
N THR A 297 1.25 -9.04 -10.25
CA THR A 297 1.56 -10.06 -11.26
C THR A 297 3.02 -10.07 -11.68
N LYS A 298 3.70 -8.94 -11.63
CA LYS A 298 5.08 -8.79 -12.13
C LYS A 298 6.06 -8.66 -10.97
N GLY A 299 7.25 -9.26 -11.10
CA GLY A 299 8.33 -9.07 -10.15
C GLY A 299 8.14 -9.85 -8.83
N LYS A 300 7.34 -10.92 -8.83
CA LYS A 300 7.28 -11.84 -7.69
C LYS A 300 8.67 -12.38 -7.40
N SER A 301 9.03 -12.39 -6.12
CA SER A 301 10.24 -13.07 -5.66
C SER A 301 10.06 -14.57 -5.82
N GLU A 302 11.12 -15.28 -6.21
CA GLU A 302 11.11 -16.73 -6.43
C GLU A 302 10.47 -17.47 -5.24
N ASP A 303 9.56 -18.38 -5.53
CA ASP A 303 8.84 -19.23 -4.56
C ASP A 303 8.05 -18.48 -3.47
N THR A 304 7.66 -17.22 -3.73
CA THR A 304 6.85 -16.44 -2.79
C THR A 304 5.68 -15.74 -3.47
N PRO A 305 4.57 -15.46 -2.75
CA PRO A 305 3.48 -14.66 -3.29
C PRO A 305 3.78 -13.14 -3.29
N PHE A 306 4.97 -12.73 -2.82
CA PHE A 306 5.32 -11.32 -2.63
C PHE A 306 6.08 -10.76 -3.82
N VAL A 307 5.76 -9.52 -4.19
CA VAL A 307 6.49 -8.73 -5.19
C VAL A 307 7.55 -7.88 -4.49
N LEU A 308 8.79 -7.94 -4.99
CA LEU A 308 9.91 -7.17 -4.43
C LEU A 308 9.61 -5.67 -4.43
N TYR A 309 9.86 -5.04 -3.29
CA TYR A 309 9.72 -3.59 -3.03
C TYR A 309 8.28 -3.05 -3.07
N GLU A 310 7.26 -3.91 -3.22
CA GLU A 310 5.89 -3.52 -2.94
C GLU A 310 5.62 -3.47 -1.43
N LYS A 311 4.63 -2.64 -1.06
CA LYS A 311 4.24 -2.48 0.35
C LYS A 311 3.16 -3.47 0.75
N TYR A 312 3.38 -4.13 1.89
CA TYR A 312 2.43 -5.04 2.52
C TYR A 312 2.20 -4.67 3.99
N SER A 313 0.96 -4.68 4.40
CA SER A 313 0.62 -4.69 5.83
C SER A 313 0.82 -6.10 6.41
N ARG A 314 0.89 -6.20 7.74
CA ARG A 314 0.91 -7.52 8.41
C ARG A 314 -0.34 -8.34 8.11
N ARG A 315 -1.47 -7.66 7.86
CA ARG A 315 -2.72 -8.28 7.41
C ARG A 315 -2.58 -8.90 6.02
N ASP A 316 -1.95 -8.17 5.08
CA ASP A 316 -1.71 -8.69 3.73
C ASP A 316 -0.79 -9.92 3.77
N VAL A 317 0.23 -9.91 4.63
CA VAL A 317 1.09 -11.10 4.83
C VAL A 317 0.28 -12.28 5.34
N SER A 318 -0.62 -12.09 6.32
CA SER A 318 -1.50 -13.16 6.82
C SER A 318 -2.42 -13.71 5.72
N LEU A 319 -2.93 -12.82 4.86
CA LEU A 319 -3.81 -13.19 3.76
C LEU A 319 -3.05 -14.00 2.69
N LEU A 320 -1.89 -13.50 2.25
CA LEU A 320 -1.06 -14.14 1.22
C LEU A 320 -0.49 -15.49 1.68
N MET A 321 -0.22 -15.65 2.98
CA MET A 321 0.27 -16.89 3.59
C MET A 321 -0.85 -17.85 3.99
N ASN A 322 -2.08 -17.63 3.54
CA ASN A 322 -3.24 -18.50 3.77
C ASN A 322 -3.46 -18.86 5.26
N CYS A 323 -3.29 -17.88 6.18
CA CYS A 323 -3.38 -18.13 7.62
C CYS A 323 -4.79 -18.44 8.13
N GLY A 324 -5.83 -18.32 7.30
CA GLY A 324 -7.24 -18.50 7.67
C GLY A 324 -7.78 -17.43 8.64
N LYS A 325 -6.90 -16.66 9.28
CA LYS A 325 -7.22 -15.52 10.17
C LYS A 325 -6.18 -14.41 10.05
N ASP A 326 -6.56 -13.22 10.44
CA ASP A 326 -5.66 -12.07 10.48
C ASP A 326 -4.73 -12.15 11.71
N LEU A 327 -3.45 -12.42 11.49
CA LEU A 327 -2.44 -12.51 12.55
C LEU A 327 -1.77 -11.15 12.85
N SER A 328 -2.19 -10.05 12.22
CA SER A 328 -1.52 -8.75 12.31
C SER A 328 -1.30 -8.25 13.73
N SER A 329 -2.21 -8.57 14.66
CA SER A 329 -2.12 -8.21 16.09
C SER A 329 -1.04 -8.97 16.87
N THR A 330 -0.50 -10.06 16.32
CA THR A 330 0.53 -10.90 16.97
C THR A 330 1.89 -10.85 16.25
N MET A 331 1.96 -10.21 15.09
CA MET A 331 3.17 -10.09 14.26
C MET A 331 4.05 -8.91 14.69
N TYR A 332 4.56 -8.94 15.92
CA TYR A 332 5.46 -7.88 16.41
C TYR A 332 6.92 -8.30 16.25
N GLY A 333 7.68 -7.55 15.42
CA GLY A 333 9.10 -7.79 15.16
C GLY A 333 9.33 -9.04 14.31
N MET A 334 8.87 -10.21 14.73
CA MET A 334 9.04 -11.48 14.02
C MET A 334 7.79 -12.34 14.13
N SER A 335 7.44 -13.03 13.04
CA SER A 335 6.39 -14.05 13.04
C SER A 335 6.81 -15.25 12.17
N ARG A 336 6.56 -16.47 12.66
CA ARG A 336 6.74 -17.71 11.88
C ARG A 336 5.41 -18.27 11.45
N ILE A 337 5.28 -18.57 10.16
CA ILE A 337 4.12 -19.18 9.54
C ILE A 337 4.61 -20.40 8.76
N GLY A 338 4.39 -21.59 9.29
CA GLY A 338 4.92 -22.83 8.68
C GLY A 338 6.44 -22.80 8.57
N ASP A 339 6.94 -22.92 7.35
CA ASP A 339 8.37 -22.89 7.01
C ASP A 339 8.94 -21.49 6.85
N ASP A 340 8.10 -20.48 6.83
CA ASP A 340 8.46 -19.09 6.59
C ASP A 340 8.58 -18.32 7.90
N VAL A 341 9.61 -17.49 8.02
CA VAL A 341 9.72 -16.49 9.07
C VAL A 341 9.78 -15.10 8.46
N PHE A 342 8.96 -14.20 8.99
CA PHE A 342 8.85 -12.81 8.57
C PHE A 342 9.42 -11.91 9.65
N ILE A 343 10.39 -11.05 9.29
CA ILE A 343 10.96 -10.04 10.17
C ILE A 343 10.47 -8.67 9.73
N PHE A 344 9.82 -7.96 10.65
CA PHE A 344 9.23 -6.63 10.43
C PHE A 344 10.04 -5.58 11.14
N ILE A 345 10.70 -4.70 10.40
CA ILE A 345 11.59 -3.67 10.92
C ILE A 345 11.00 -2.28 10.65
N THR A 346 11.01 -1.44 11.68
CA THR A 346 10.89 0.02 11.54
C THR A 346 12.29 0.60 11.60
N TYR A 347 12.76 1.21 10.50
CA TYR A 347 14.14 1.65 10.33
C TYR A 347 14.50 2.81 11.25
N HIS A 348 13.61 3.82 11.36
CA HIS A 348 13.68 4.90 12.33
C HIS A 348 12.51 4.77 13.30
N LYS A 349 12.78 4.41 14.52
CA LYS A 349 11.78 4.37 15.60
C LYS A 349 11.67 5.76 16.19
N GLU A 350 10.45 6.32 16.25
CA GLU A 350 10.19 7.52 17.04
C GLU A 350 10.38 7.15 18.51
N GLU A 351 11.21 7.91 19.23
CA GLU A 351 11.36 7.74 20.67
C GLU A 351 10.03 8.12 21.33
N ALA A 352 9.41 7.17 21.99
CA ALA A 352 8.40 7.48 22.97
C ALA A 352 9.12 8.06 24.21
N GLU A 353 8.80 9.34 24.51
CA GLU A 353 9.04 10.08 25.73
C GLU A 353 10.16 11.11 25.75
N GLU A 354 9.74 12.35 26.04
CA GLU A 354 10.54 13.46 26.51
C GLU A 354 11.45 13.05 27.68
N GLY A 355 12.74 13.20 27.51
CA GLY A 355 13.66 13.24 28.65
C GLY A 355 14.95 12.45 28.58
N LYS A 356 15.32 11.77 27.49
CA LYS A 356 16.65 11.20 27.34
C LYS A 356 17.43 11.87 26.21
N ASN A 357 18.34 12.76 26.59
CA ASN A 357 19.37 13.33 25.73
C ASN A 357 20.32 12.22 25.28
N TYR A 358 20.26 11.77 24.04
CA TYR A 358 21.38 11.13 23.40
C TYR A 358 22.34 12.23 22.89
N ALA A 359 23.41 12.45 23.65
CA ALA A 359 24.55 13.19 23.15
C ALA A 359 25.20 12.35 22.04
N ASP A 360 25.25 12.86 20.82
CA ASP A 360 25.98 12.40 19.65
C ASP A 360 25.20 11.89 18.43
N GLY A 361 23.93 12.20 18.23
CA GLY A 361 23.33 12.19 16.89
C GLY A 361 23.47 10.92 16.02
N LYS A 362 23.91 9.78 16.58
CA LYS A 362 23.92 8.47 15.94
C LYS A 362 22.85 7.61 16.58
N PRO A 363 21.88 7.11 15.82
CA PRO A 363 20.97 6.10 16.34
C PRO A 363 21.82 4.86 16.68
N ASP A 364 21.79 4.41 17.93
CA ASP A 364 22.37 3.14 18.36
C ASP A 364 21.52 1.94 17.88
N TYR A 365 21.15 1.97 16.60
CA TYR A 365 20.32 0.94 15.96
C TYR A 365 21.20 0.08 15.08
N ALA A 366 21.36 -1.18 15.50
CA ALA A 366 21.94 -2.22 14.67
C ALA A 366 21.01 -2.66 13.52
N ASP A 367 19.76 -2.12 13.42
CA ASP A 367 18.83 -2.41 12.34
C ASP A 367 19.14 -1.55 11.10
N VAL A 368 20.25 -1.87 10.40
CA VAL A 368 20.79 -1.02 9.33
C VAL A 368 21.29 -1.84 8.13
N PHE A 369 21.08 -1.31 6.93
CA PHE A 369 21.77 -1.78 5.74
C PHE A 369 23.21 -1.24 5.74
N GLU A 370 24.21 -2.13 5.75
CA GLU A 370 25.62 -1.76 5.55
C GLU A 370 25.87 -1.40 4.07
N ASP A 371 25.27 -2.20 3.19
CA ASP A 371 25.27 -1.99 1.74
C ASP A 371 23.92 -2.47 1.16
N ASN A 372 23.82 -2.66 -0.13
CA ASN A 372 22.59 -3.11 -0.77
C ASN A 372 22.29 -4.62 -0.63
N LEU A 373 23.18 -5.40 0.00
CA LEU A 373 23.04 -6.84 0.20
C LEU A 373 23.06 -7.25 1.67
N ILE A 374 23.73 -6.50 2.53
CA ILE A 374 23.95 -6.86 3.93
C ILE A 374 23.10 -6.01 4.85
N PHE A 375 22.28 -6.68 5.66
CA PHE A 375 21.47 -6.07 6.71
C PHE A 375 21.91 -6.55 8.08
N LYS A 376 22.17 -5.61 9.00
CA LYS A 376 22.42 -5.90 10.40
C LYS A 376 21.14 -5.75 11.20
N TRP A 377 20.90 -6.69 12.11
CA TRP A 377 19.71 -6.71 12.94
C TRP A 377 20.01 -7.14 14.36
N ASP A 378 19.45 -6.44 15.33
CA ASP A 378 19.42 -6.85 16.72
C ASP A 378 18.08 -7.52 17.05
N SER A 379 18.13 -8.67 17.72
CA SER A 379 16.92 -9.31 18.24
C SER A 379 16.24 -8.45 19.32
N GLN A 380 15.03 -8.78 19.68
CA GLN A 380 14.35 -8.14 20.82
C GLN A 380 15.16 -8.33 22.11
N ILE A 381 15.16 -7.30 22.97
CA ILE A 381 15.82 -7.33 24.29
C ILE A 381 15.32 -8.54 25.09
N GLY A 382 16.26 -9.29 25.66
CA GLY A 382 16.00 -10.54 26.38
C GLY A 382 15.89 -11.78 25.48
N LYS A 383 16.32 -11.71 24.22
CA LYS A 383 16.24 -12.80 23.22
C LYS A 383 17.61 -13.06 22.58
N ASP A 384 18.43 -13.90 23.21
CA ASP A 384 19.66 -14.42 22.62
C ASP A 384 19.42 -15.58 21.64
N ASN A 385 20.48 -16.14 21.07
CA ASN A 385 20.40 -17.25 20.11
C ASN A 385 19.77 -18.51 20.73
N SER A 386 19.87 -18.74 22.03
CA SER A 386 19.28 -19.90 22.70
C SER A 386 17.76 -19.76 22.91
N SER A 387 17.24 -18.55 22.84
CA SER A 387 15.81 -18.26 23.08
C SER A 387 14.89 -18.93 22.04
N PRO A 388 13.69 -19.41 22.45
CA PRO A 388 12.71 -19.96 21.52
C PRO A 388 12.32 -18.97 20.40
N TYR A 389 12.44 -17.65 20.64
CA TYR A 389 12.23 -16.61 19.66
C TYR A 389 13.28 -16.70 18.53
N MET A 390 14.57 -16.70 18.88
CA MET A 390 15.65 -16.78 17.89
C MET A 390 15.71 -18.14 17.22
N GLN A 391 15.42 -19.23 17.93
CA GLN A 391 15.35 -20.56 17.33
C GLN A 391 14.31 -20.65 16.19
N LYS A 392 13.18 -19.92 16.28
CA LYS A 392 12.23 -19.82 15.17
C LYS A 392 12.83 -19.16 13.93
N VAL A 393 13.69 -18.15 14.11
CA VAL A 393 14.39 -17.47 13.02
C VAL A 393 15.49 -18.34 12.43
N LEU A 394 16.35 -18.89 13.29
CA LEU A 394 17.54 -19.65 12.87
C LEU A 394 17.16 -20.93 12.11
N THR A 395 16.08 -21.62 12.55
CA THR A 395 15.66 -22.91 11.99
C THR A 395 14.65 -22.82 10.85
N ALA A 396 14.14 -21.63 10.53
CA ALA A 396 13.18 -21.48 9.43
C ALA A 396 13.88 -21.73 8.09
N PRO A 397 13.28 -22.56 7.20
CA PRO A 397 13.80 -22.77 5.85
C PRO A 397 13.85 -21.48 5.03
N ARG A 398 12.77 -20.68 5.06
CA ARG A 398 12.66 -19.43 4.32
C ARG A 398 12.53 -18.24 5.29
N LYS A 399 13.29 -17.19 5.02
CA LYS A 399 13.37 -16.01 5.87
C LYS A 399 13.11 -14.75 5.05
N HIS A 400 12.17 -13.93 5.48
CA HIS A 400 11.68 -12.76 4.75
C HIS A 400 11.89 -11.49 5.54
N LEU A 401 12.40 -10.45 4.88
CA LEU A 401 12.60 -9.13 5.48
C LEU A 401 11.57 -8.13 4.95
N LEU A 402 10.88 -7.46 5.87
CA LEU A 402 9.94 -6.39 5.59
C LEU A 402 10.34 -5.15 6.38
N VAL A 403 10.56 -4.03 5.69
CA VAL A 403 11.09 -2.80 6.29
C VAL A 403 10.17 -1.62 6.00
N LYS A 404 9.87 -0.81 6.99
CA LYS A 404 9.29 0.53 6.82
C LYS A 404 10.23 1.58 7.39
N LYS A 405 10.16 2.83 6.87
CA LYS A 405 11.05 3.90 7.30
C LYS A 405 10.75 4.34 8.73
N SER A 406 9.48 4.60 9.05
CA SER A 406 9.04 5.12 10.34
C SER A 406 7.70 4.53 10.78
N ASP A 407 7.28 4.85 12.00
CA ASP A 407 5.98 4.41 12.53
C ASP A 407 4.79 5.12 11.86
N ALA A 408 5.01 6.24 11.20
CA ALA A 408 3.99 6.92 10.39
C ALA A 408 3.56 6.10 9.16
N GLU A 409 4.41 5.18 8.66
CA GLU A 409 4.07 4.33 7.53
C GLU A 409 3.13 3.19 7.93
N THR A 410 2.13 2.94 7.10
CA THR A 410 1.11 1.89 7.33
C THR A 410 1.51 0.51 6.81
N GLY A 411 2.44 0.43 5.86
CA GLY A 411 2.91 -0.80 5.23
C GLY A 411 4.43 -0.91 5.24
N PHE A 412 4.92 -2.13 5.07
CA PHE A 412 6.34 -2.46 5.01
C PHE A 412 6.72 -2.81 3.57
N TYR A 413 7.82 -2.31 3.08
CA TYR A 413 8.42 -2.75 1.82
C TYR A 413 8.92 -4.18 1.98
N TYR A 414 8.52 -5.06 1.09
CA TYR A 414 9.08 -6.41 1.03
C TYR A 414 10.47 -6.37 0.38
N MET A 415 11.49 -6.64 1.19
CA MET A 415 12.90 -6.56 0.76
C MET A 415 13.40 -7.86 0.12
N GLY A 416 12.62 -8.92 0.19
CA GLY A 416 12.96 -10.25 -0.33
C GLY A 416 13.36 -11.25 0.76
N GLN A 417 13.87 -12.39 0.31
CA GLN A 417 14.41 -13.43 1.17
C GLN A 417 15.87 -13.12 1.53
N PHE A 418 16.32 -13.69 2.64
CA PHE A 418 17.71 -13.57 3.11
C PHE A 418 18.22 -14.84 3.77
N ASP A 419 19.54 -14.98 3.81
CA ASP A 419 20.26 -15.98 4.61
C ASP A 419 20.95 -15.32 5.82
N ILE A 420 21.07 -16.07 6.90
CA ILE A 420 21.86 -15.64 8.06
C ILE A 420 23.32 -16.04 7.81
N VAL A 421 24.18 -15.02 7.72
CA VAL A 421 25.63 -15.21 7.54
C VAL A 421 26.31 -15.43 8.90
N GLU A 422 25.86 -14.66 9.90
CA GLU A 422 26.42 -14.70 11.25
C GLU A 422 25.35 -14.38 12.28
N SER A 423 25.41 -15.02 13.43
CA SER A 423 24.58 -14.69 14.58
C SER A 423 25.40 -14.88 15.86
N ALA A 424 25.60 -13.81 16.61
CA ALA A 424 26.39 -13.78 17.82
C ALA A 424 25.61 -13.27 19.03
N ASP A 425 25.75 -13.89 20.17
CA ASP A 425 25.16 -13.40 21.42
C ASP A 425 25.87 -12.13 21.90
N SER A 426 25.06 -11.18 22.38
CA SER A 426 25.51 -9.89 22.88
C SER A 426 24.61 -9.43 24.02
N GLN A 427 24.84 -8.25 24.52
CA GLN A 427 24.03 -7.64 25.56
C GLN A 427 23.63 -6.21 25.16
N LYS A 428 22.43 -5.81 25.55
CA LYS A 428 21.90 -4.46 25.34
C LYS A 428 21.21 -3.97 26.59
N GLU A 429 21.32 -2.69 26.89
CA GLU A 429 20.65 -2.05 28.02
C GLU A 429 19.14 -1.92 27.73
N ASP A 430 18.30 -2.31 28.71
CA ASP A 430 16.87 -2.09 28.66
C ASP A 430 16.51 -0.67 29.15
N ASN A 431 15.25 -0.27 29.03
CA ASN A 431 14.76 1.06 29.42
C ASN A 431 14.97 1.38 30.91
N ASN A 432 15.35 0.39 31.73
CA ASN A 432 15.64 0.54 33.16
C ASN A 432 17.13 0.53 33.47
N GLY A 433 18.02 0.60 32.46
CA GLY A 433 19.45 0.58 32.62
C GLY A 433 20.04 -0.81 32.91
N LYS A 434 19.28 -1.91 32.69
CA LYS A 434 19.73 -3.26 32.96
C LYS A 434 20.19 -3.95 31.67
N MET A 435 21.42 -4.48 31.68
CA MET A 435 21.93 -5.30 30.57
C MET A 435 21.10 -6.57 30.40
N LYS A 436 20.63 -6.82 29.19
CA LYS A 436 19.83 -7.98 28.79
C LYS A 436 20.45 -8.66 27.58
N PRO A 437 20.34 -9.98 27.46
CA PRO A 437 20.88 -10.70 26.32
C PRO A 437 20.10 -10.34 25.03
N ILE A 438 20.83 -10.25 23.92
CA ILE A 438 20.33 -10.12 22.57
C ILE A 438 21.15 -11.00 21.63
N ALA A 439 20.64 -11.28 20.43
CA ALA A 439 21.40 -11.82 19.31
C ALA A 439 21.63 -10.71 18.28
N LYS A 440 22.88 -10.53 17.84
CA LYS A 440 23.25 -9.68 16.70
C LYS A 440 23.36 -10.56 15.46
N VAL A 441 22.58 -10.25 14.45
CA VAL A 441 22.43 -11.07 13.25
C VAL A 441 22.87 -10.29 12.01
N THR A 442 23.73 -10.91 11.22
CA THR A 442 24.09 -10.44 9.88
C THR A 442 23.30 -11.23 8.86
N MET A 443 22.46 -10.53 8.09
CA MET A 443 21.62 -11.08 7.04
C MET A 443 22.18 -10.72 5.67
N LYS A 444 22.22 -11.69 4.74
CA LYS A 444 22.57 -11.46 3.36
C LYS A 444 21.31 -11.63 2.52
N MET A 445 20.88 -10.57 1.85
CA MET A 445 19.73 -10.58 0.96
C MET A 445 20.00 -11.42 -0.28
N HIS A 446 19.00 -12.14 -0.79
CA HIS A 446 19.09 -12.89 -2.06
C HIS A 446 19.19 -11.95 -3.26
N HIS A 447 18.62 -10.75 -3.18
CA HIS A 447 18.65 -9.74 -4.22
C HIS A 447 19.16 -8.41 -3.67
N PRO A 448 19.99 -7.66 -4.43
CA PRO A 448 20.43 -6.33 -4.03
C PRO A 448 19.23 -5.39 -3.88
N VAL A 449 19.17 -4.69 -2.76
CA VAL A 449 18.14 -3.67 -2.53
C VAL A 449 18.34 -2.50 -3.50
N ARG A 450 17.25 -2.02 -4.07
CA ARG A 450 17.26 -0.86 -4.98
C ARG A 450 17.84 0.36 -4.28
N GLU A 451 18.74 1.07 -4.96
CA GLU A 451 19.43 2.24 -4.39
C GLU A 451 18.49 3.36 -3.94
N ASP A 452 17.41 3.62 -4.72
CA ASP A 452 16.43 4.66 -4.36
C ASP A 452 15.73 4.35 -3.04
N LEU A 453 15.38 3.08 -2.82
CA LEU A 453 14.76 2.62 -1.59
C LEU A 453 15.77 2.65 -0.42
N LEU A 454 17.00 2.22 -0.66
CA LEU A 454 18.06 2.24 0.34
C LEU A 454 18.34 3.67 0.82
N ARG A 455 18.55 4.62 -0.11
CA ARG A 455 18.72 6.05 0.22
C ARG A 455 17.54 6.60 1.01
N TYR A 456 16.32 6.25 0.61
CA TYR A 456 15.12 6.66 1.33
C TYR A 456 15.10 6.15 2.77
N LEU A 457 15.40 4.88 3.00
CA LEU A 457 15.43 4.29 4.34
C LEU A 457 16.53 4.92 5.22
N GLN A 458 17.70 5.21 4.65
CA GLN A 458 18.86 5.77 5.35
C GLN A 458 18.78 7.28 5.59
N SER A 459 17.92 8.02 4.87
CA SER A 459 17.78 9.47 5.08
C SER A 459 17.19 9.78 6.45
N ASN A 460 17.85 10.70 7.21
CA ASN A 460 17.41 11.10 8.55
C ASN A 460 16.11 11.89 8.51
N ILE A 461 15.16 11.54 9.40
CA ILE A 461 13.90 12.28 9.58
C ILE A 461 14.14 13.61 10.30
N SER A 462 15.16 13.69 11.20
CA SER A 462 15.37 14.79 12.14
C SER A 462 16.28 15.93 11.65
N LYS A 463 17.09 15.75 10.62
CA LYS A 463 17.97 16.82 10.11
C LYS A 463 17.29 17.77 9.11
N GLU A 464 16.10 17.44 8.66
CA GLU A 464 15.34 18.28 7.73
C GLU A 464 14.51 19.35 8.48
N ASN A 465 14.31 19.20 9.79
CA ASN A 465 13.59 20.20 10.63
C ASN A 465 14.52 21.16 11.38
N GLU A 466 15.84 20.93 11.41
CA GLU A 466 16.79 21.79 12.15
C GLU A 466 17.70 22.64 11.24
N ALA A 467 17.59 22.50 9.91
CA ALA A 467 18.32 23.34 8.97
C ALA A 467 17.44 24.51 8.49
N VAL A 468 17.01 25.36 9.45
CA VAL A 468 16.50 26.72 9.21
C VAL A 468 17.22 27.69 10.14
#